data_d266fcd5dcddb012ee9faa49def50a4d
#
_entry.id   d266fcd5dcddb012ee9faa49def50a4d
#
_cell.length_a   1.000
_cell.length_b   1.000
_cell.length_c   1.000
_cell.angle_alpha   90.00
_cell.angle_beta   90.00
_cell.angle_gamma   90.00
#
_symmetry.space_group_name_H-M   'P 1'
#
loop_
_entity.id
_entity.type
_entity.pdbx_description
1 polymer ?
#
loop_
_entity_poly.entity_id
_entity_poly.type
_entity_poly.pdbx_seq_one_letter_code
_entity_poly.pdbx_strand_id
1 'polypeptide(L)'
;MGAKQKYIFVTGGVLSGVGKGITAASIGAILQAKGSKVSIQKCDPYLNVDAGLLNPKEHGECFVTKDGAETDLDLGHYERFLDLELTQKNATLSGRLLSQLIADERAGKFNGQTVQLVPHLTGAIKDAIAAAGEGSDVHIVEIGGTVGDYEGLSFVEAIRDFATRVGRENCFYIHVVYVPFIQTSKEFKSKPAQNALNELRGFGIVPDCVVVRTDEPAPHGVAEKIARFSGVPEDAVILLPNAKTVYEVPLTIQASGIGPVLERFTGNTSVAQLDKWRSLALAQETSYEKTVRVGMVAKYLDNEDTYISVIEALKAAAWQERVALELVWINAEEADETDFASVDALLVPGGFGVRGIDGKIAAATYALEHKKPYLGLCLGLQIGVIAAARRAGLTDAHSTEFDPKTDHDVVYIMEGQAGKESTGGTLRLGDYPAQLVDESVVAETYGSTEVVER
;
A
#
# COMPACT_ATOMS: atom_id res chain seq x y z
N MET A 1 -19.94 -6.70 -30.41
CA MET A 1 -18.91 -5.71 -30.02
C MET A 1 -18.62 -5.99 -28.58
N GLY A 2 -17.36 -6.32 -28.21
CA GLY A 2 -17.00 -6.49 -26.81
C GLY A 2 -17.28 -5.20 -26.02
N ALA A 3 -17.67 -5.30 -24.76
CA ALA A 3 -17.86 -4.13 -23.91
C ALA A 3 -16.56 -3.33 -23.88
N LYS A 4 -16.66 -1.99 -24.06
CA LYS A 4 -15.50 -1.11 -23.95
C LYS A 4 -15.02 -1.10 -22.50
N GLN A 5 -13.71 -1.16 -22.30
CA GLN A 5 -13.07 -1.04 -20.98
C GLN A 5 -13.53 0.22 -20.26
N LYS A 6 -13.78 0.10 -18.96
CA LYS A 6 -14.18 1.19 -18.07
C LYS A 6 -13.02 1.64 -17.20
N TYR A 7 -12.96 2.93 -16.90
CA TYR A 7 -11.93 3.54 -16.06
C TYR A 7 -12.57 4.26 -14.89
N ILE A 8 -12.09 3.99 -13.68
CA ILE A 8 -12.51 4.68 -12.45
C ILE A 8 -11.30 5.45 -11.92
N PHE A 9 -11.43 6.77 -11.85
CA PHE A 9 -10.40 7.66 -11.31
C PHE A 9 -10.78 8.05 -9.89
N VAL A 10 -9.88 7.75 -8.94
CA VAL A 10 -10.05 8.10 -7.53
C VAL A 10 -9.10 9.23 -7.19
N THR A 11 -9.64 10.39 -6.87
CA THR A 11 -8.92 11.59 -6.46
C THR A 11 -9.27 11.95 -5.02
N GLY A 12 -8.45 12.76 -4.36
CA GLY A 12 -8.74 13.22 -3.01
C GLY A 12 -8.54 14.71 -2.83
N GLY A 13 -9.26 15.25 -1.87
CA GLY A 13 -9.15 16.63 -1.46
C GLY A 13 -9.13 16.77 0.06
N VAL A 14 -8.80 17.98 0.54
CA VAL A 14 -8.70 18.38 1.94
C VAL A 14 -7.37 18.00 2.59
N LEU A 15 -6.97 16.73 2.58
CA LEU A 15 -5.72 16.27 3.22
C LEU A 15 -5.21 14.98 2.57
N SER A 16 -3.91 14.71 2.70
CA SER A 16 -3.31 13.42 2.41
C SER A 16 -3.79 12.37 3.43
N GLY A 17 -3.71 11.09 3.09
CA GLY A 17 -4.19 10.03 4.01
C GLY A 17 -5.71 9.97 4.19
N VAL A 18 -6.49 10.66 3.34
CA VAL A 18 -7.97 10.69 3.43
C VAL A 18 -8.63 9.32 3.14
N GLY A 19 -7.85 8.29 2.80
CA GLY A 19 -8.33 6.93 2.53
C GLY A 19 -8.69 6.66 1.07
N LYS A 20 -8.03 7.32 0.12
CA LYS A 20 -8.17 7.06 -1.33
C LYS A 20 -7.85 5.61 -1.68
N GLY A 21 -6.69 5.09 -1.22
CA GLY A 21 -6.21 3.74 -1.52
C GLY A 21 -7.20 2.67 -1.09
N ILE A 22 -7.63 2.71 0.17
CA ILE A 22 -8.63 1.78 0.72
C ILE A 22 -9.98 1.92 0.00
N THR A 23 -10.39 3.15 -0.36
CA THR A 23 -11.62 3.38 -1.14
C THR A 23 -11.51 2.75 -2.53
N ALA A 24 -10.39 2.97 -3.23
CA ALA A 24 -10.12 2.41 -4.56
C ALA A 24 -10.11 0.87 -4.52
N ALA A 25 -9.37 0.29 -3.58
CA ALA A 25 -9.30 -1.15 -3.36
C ALA A 25 -10.67 -1.75 -3.01
N SER A 26 -11.45 -1.09 -2.15
CA SER A 26 -12.79 -1.55 -1.77
C SER A 26 -13.79 -1.54 -2.94
N ILE A 27 -13.75 -0.52 -3.78
CA ILE A 27 -14.57 -0.48 -5.01
C ILE A 27 -14.14 -1.57 -5.97
N GLY A 28 -12.83 -1.82 -6.09
CA GLY A 28 -12.30 -2.93 -6.87
C GLY A 28 -12.82 -4.28 -6.37
N ALA A 29 -12.77 -4.50 -5.06
CA ALA A 29 -13.29 -5.72 -4.42
C ALA A 29 -14.79 -5.92 -4.65
N ILE A 30 -15.59 -4.86 -4.58
CA ILE A 30 -17.03 -4.91 -4.90
C ILE A 30 -17.25 -5.29 -6.36
N LEU A 31 -16.48 -4.71 -7.29
CA LEU A 31 -16.60 -5.02 -8.72
C LEU A 31 -16.14 -6.45 -9.05
N GLN A 32 -15.07 -6.94 -8.42
CA GLN A 32 -14.66 -8.34 -8.51
C GLN A 32 -15.73 -9.28 -7.97
N ALA A 33 -16.34 -8.94 -6.82
CA ALA A 33 -17.43 -9.71 -6.23
C ALA A 33 -18.69 -9.73 -7.12
N LYS A 34 -18.82 -8.81 -8.07
CA LYS A 34 -19.82 -8.79 -9.14
C LYS A 34 -19.36 -9.56 -10.40
N GLY A 35 -18.16 -10.14 -10.39
CA GLY A 35 -17.61 -10.93 -11.51
C GLY A 35 -16.88 -10.11 -12.57
N SER A 36 -16.58 -8.83 -12.34
CA SER A 36 -15.77 -8.02 -13.26
C SER A 36 -14.29 -8.33 -13.09
N LYS A 37 -13.54 -8.38 -14.20
CA LYS A 37 -12.07 -8.41 -14.17
C LYS A 37 -11.54 -7.01 -13.91
N VAL A 38 -10.99 -6.82 -12.71
CA VAL A 38 -10.49 -5.53 -12.23
C VAL A 38 -8.98 -5.49 -12.29
N SER A 39 -8.42 -4.35 -12.69
CA SER A 39 -7.02 -3.95 -12.47
C SER A 39 -6.99 -2.62 -11.72
N ILE A 40 -5.89 -2.34 -11.04
CA ILE A 40 -5.72 -1.14 -10.23
C ILE A 40 -4.32 -0.56 -10.41
N GLN A 41 -4.20 0.77 -10.35
CA GLN A 41 -2.96 1.49 -10.51
C GLN A 41 -2.89 2.68 -9.54
N LYS A 42 -1.71 2.90 -8.98
CA LYS A 42 -1.34 4.11 -8.23
C LYS A 42 -0.60 5.06 -9.15
N CYS A 43 -0.98 6.32 -9.12
CA CYS A 43 -0.29 7.43 -9.79
C CYS A 43 0.19 8.43 -8.75
N ASP A 44 1.50 8.45 -8.47
CA ASP A 44 2.09 9.35 -7.47
C ASP A 44 2.78 10.54 -8.12
N PRO A 45 2.43 11.77 -7.68
CA PRO A 45 2.89 12.99 -8.33
C PRO A 45 4.28 13.44 -7.89
N TYR A 46 4.88 12.88 -6.84
CA TYR A 46 6.20 13.29 -6.37
C TYR A 46 7.33 12.93 -7.37
N LEU A 47 8.46 13.65 -7.24
CA LEU A 47 9.57 13.56 -8.19
C LEU A 47 10.55 12.41 -7.96
N ASN A 48 10.28 11.54 -7.00
CA ASN A 48 11.07 10.33 -6.81
C ASN A 48 10.89 9.38 -7.99
N VAL A 49 11.95 8.68 -8.36
CA VAL A 49 11.92 7.70 -9.47
C VAL A 49 11.26 6.40 -9.02
N ASP A 50 11.45 6.05 -7.75
CA ASP A 50 10.84 4.92 -7.05
C ASP A 50 10.63 5.27 -5.57
N ALA A 51 10.06 4.36 -4.79
CA ALA A 51 9.79 4.55 -3.37
C ALA A 51 10.92 4.06 -2.45
N GLY A 52 11.97 3.43 -2.99
CA GLY A 52 13.00 2.76 -2.19
C GLY A 52 13.83 3.68 -1.29
N LEU A 53 13.96 4.96 -1.66
CA LEU A 53 14.68 5.97 -0.87
C LEU A 53 13.76 6.88 -0.06
N LEU A 54 12.45 6.65 -0.08
CA LEU A 54 11.51 7.43 0.74
C LEU A 54 11.70 7.08 2.23
N ASN A 55 11.49 8.09 3.09
CA ASN A 55 11.58 7.90 4.53
C ASN A 55 10.37 7.09 5.04
N PRO A 56 10.58 5.87 5.60
CA PRO A 56 9.47 5.04 6.08
C PRO A 56 8.64 5.67 7.20
N LYS A 57 9.21 6.62 7.96
CA LYS A 57 8.45 7.36 8.98
C LYS A 57 7.36 8.26 8.40
N GLU A 58 7.55 8.74 7.17
CA GLU A 58 6.64 9.68 6.50
C GLU A 58 5.71 8.99 5.52
N HIS A 59 6.21 7.95 4.85
CA HIS A 59 5.51 7.29 3.73
C HIS A 59 5.03 5.87 4.05
N GLY A 60 5.39 5.31 5.23
CA GLY A 60 5.12 3.91 5.55
C GLY A 60 6.11 2.96 4.88
N GLU A 61 5.71 1.70 4.71
CA GLU A 61 6.57 0.69 4.08
C GLU A 61 6.81 0.96 2.60
N CYS A 62 8.00 0.62 2.13
CA CYS A 62 8.24 0.44 0.70
C CYS A 62 7.74 -0.96 0.30
N PHE A 63 6.65 -1.01 -0.47
CA PHE A 63 6.09 -2.28 -0.94
C PHE A 63 6.79 -2.72 -2.23
N VAL A 64 7.22 -3.97 -2.28
CA VAL A 64 7.90 -4.54 -3.45
C VAL A 64 6.93 -5.39 -4.25
N THR A 65 6.78 -5.08 -5.54
CA THR A 65 5.98 -5.87 -6.48
C THR A 65 6.72 -7.15 -6.90
N LYS A 66 6.00 -8.09 -7.52
CA LYS A 66 6.58 -9.37 -7.94
C LYS A 66 7.75 -9.23 -8.93
N ASP A 67 7.76 -8.19 -9.74
CA ASP A 67 8.84 -7.87 -10.69
C ASP A 67 9.93 -6.97 -10.10
N GLY A 68 9.91 -6.74 -8.77
CA GLY A 68 10.96 -6.06 -8.03
C GLY A 68 10.86 -4.54 -8.00
N ALA A 69 9.75 -3.95 -8.40
CA ALA A 69 9.58 -2.51 -8.29
C ALA A 69 9.32 -2.08 -6.84
N GLU A 70 10.04 -1.05 -6.40
CA GLU A 70 9.86 -0.39 -5.11
C GLU A 70 8.75 0.64 -5.24
N THR A 71 7.67 0.46 -4.48
CA THR A 71 6.42 1.21 -4.62
C THR A 71 5.87 1.67 -3.29
N ASP A 72 4.85 2.52 -3.34
CA ASP A 72 4.09 2.99 -2.19
C ASP A 72 3.32 1.83 -1.51
N LEU A 73 3.08 1.95 -0.22
CA LEU A 73 2.37 0.98 0.62
C LEU A 73 0.95 0.63 0.13
N ASP A 74 0.32 1.55 -0.61
CA ASP A 74 -1.04 1.33 -1.15
C ASP A 74 -1.10 0.11 -2.08
N LEU A 75 0.00 -0.23 -2.79
CA LEU A 75 0.03 -1.42 -3.62
C LEU A 75 -0.13 -2.70 -2.79
N GLY A 76 0.39 -2.73 -1.57
CA GLY A 76 0.15 -3.81 -0.62
C GLY A 76 -1.33 -3.94 -0.25
N HIS A 77 -2.02 -2.83 -0.02
CA HIS A 77 -3.47 -2.84 0.18
C HIS A 77 -4.20 -3.36 -1.05
N TYR A 78 -3.79 -2.95 -2.26
CA TYR A 78 -4.43 -3.42 -3.48
C TYR A 78 -4.28 -4.92 -3.67
N GLU A 79 -3.08 -5.49 -3.45
CA GLU A 79 -2.88 -6.94 -3.53
C GLU A 79 -3.74 -7.68 -2.51
N ARG A 80 -3.76 -7.24 -1.25
CA ARG A 80 -4.58 -7.86 -0.18
C ARG A 80 -6.08 -7.81 -0.47
N PHE A 81 -6.56 -6.69 -1.03
CA PHE A 81 -7.99 -6.51 -1.32
C PHE A 81 -8.45 -7.24 -2.57
N LEU A 82 -7.64 -7.23 -3.61
CA LEU A 82 -8.03 -7.73 -4.93
C LEU A 82 -7.49 -9.12 -5.25
N ASP A 83 -6.65 -9.68 -4.36
CA ASP A 83 -6.00 -10.98 -4.58
C ASP A 83 -5.29 -11.03 -5.94
N LEU A 84 -4.49 -10.01 -6.21
CA LEU A 84 -3.74 -9.80 -7.44
C LEU A 84 -2.26 -9.69 -7.12
N GLU A 85 -1.42 -10.14 -8.03
CA GLU A 85 0.01 -9.84 -8.03
C GLU A 85 0.27 -8.63 -8.93
N LEU A 86 0.73 -7.53 -8.33
CA LEU A 86 1.00 -6.30 -9.04
C LEU A 86 2.44 -6.23 -9.56
N THR A 87 2.63 -5.37 -10.54
CA THR A 87 3.91 -5.14 -11.21
C THR A 87 4.23 -3.65 -11.26
N GLN A 88 5.42 -3.30 -11.74
CA GLN A 88 5.80 -1.92 -11.98
C GLN A 88 4.77 -1.12 -12.80
N LYS A 89 4.02 -1.77 -13.68
CA LYS A 89 2.96 -1.12 -14.48
C LYS A 89 1.84 -0.54 -13.62
N ASN A 90 1.68 -1.07 -12.40
CA ASN A 90 0.64 -0.65 -11.47
C ASN A 90 1.07 0.55 -10.59
N ALA A 91 2.33 1.00 -10.72
CA ALA A 91 2.85 2.19 -10.05
C ALA A 91 3.43 3.18 -11.07
N THR A 92 2.80 4.33 -11.21
CA THR A 92 3.25 5.41 -12.09
C THR A 92 3.68 6.61 -11.29
N LEU A 93 4.99 6.89 -11.29
CA LEU A 93 5.59 8.01 -10.58
C LEU A 93 6.00 9.13 -11.54
N SER A 94 5.74 10.37 -11.12
CA SER A 94 6.10 11.57 -11.90
C SER A 94 7.58 11.61 -12.24
N GLY A 95 8.45 11.33 -11.26
CA GLY A 95 9.90 11.35 -11.47
C GLY A 95 10.38 10.37 -12.53
N ARG A 96 9.82 9.16 -12.56
CA ARG A 96 10.14 8.16 -13.60
C ARG A 96 9.73 8.65 -14.99
N LEU A 97 8.50 9.15 -15.13
CA LEU A 97 8.00 9.65 -16.41
C LEU A 97 8.80 10.86 -16.91
N LEU A 98 9.14 11.79 -16.02
CA LEU A 98 9.95 12.96 -16.34
C LEU A 98 11.38 12.56 -16.75
N SER A 99 12.00 11.63 -16.03
CA SER A 99 13.33 11.12 -16.36
C SER A 99 13.34 10.48 -17.76
N GLN A 100 12.33 9.68 -18.07
CA GLN A 100 12.18 9.06 -19.39
C GLN A 100 11.93 10.12 -20.47
N LEU A 101 11.09 11.11 -20.20
CA LEU A 101 10.78 12.18 -21.14
C LEU A 101 12.04 13.02 -21.48
N ILE A 102 12.85 13.32 -20.47
CA ILE A 102 14.13 14.04 -20.64
C ILE A 102 15.12 13.18 -21.43
N ALA A 103 15.22 11.88 -21.11
CA ALA A 103 16.09 10.95 -21.86
C ALA A 103 15.67 10.84 -23.32
N ASP A 104 14.38 10.80 -23.60
CA ASP A 104 13.82 10.75 -24.96
C ASP A 104 14.08 12.04 -25.74
N GLU A 105 14.01 13.21 -25.07
CA GLU A 105 14.39 14.49 -25.67
C GLU A 105 15.89 14.49 -26.06
N ARG A 106 16.76 14.09 -25.12
CA ARG A 106 18.20 14.00 -25.35
C ARG A 106 18.55 13.00 -26.48
N ALA A 107 17.75 11.96 -26.63
CA ALA A 107 17.88 10.98 -27.71
C ALA A 107 17.30 11.49 -29.06
N GLY A 108 16.75 12.70 -29.13
CA GLY A 108 16.21 13.30 -30.34
C GLY A 108 14.85 12.78 -30.80
N LYS A 109 14.12 12.04 -29.96
CA LYS A 109 12.83 11.44 -30.34
C LYS A 109 11.74 12.46 -30.69
N PHE A 110 11.90 13.72 -30.27
CA PHE A 110 10.91 14.76 -30.51
C PHE A 110 11.21 15.61 -31.75
N ASN A 111 12.24 15.29 -32.54
CA ASN A 111 12.56 15.94 -33.82
C ASN A 111 12.59 17.47 -33.72
N GLY A 112 13.14 18.03 -32.66
CA GLY A 112 13.25 19.48 -32.45
C GLY A 112 11.97 20.18 -31.96
N GLN A 113 10.93 19.46 -31.65
CA GLN A 113 9.74 20.02 -31.00
C GLN A 113 10.05 20.50 -29.58
N THR A 114 9.37 21.56 -29.14
CA THR A 114 9.41 22.00 -27.76
C THR A 114 8.67 20.98 -26.88
N VAL A 115 9.40 20.35 -25.96
CA VAL A 115 8.82 19.40 -25.01
C VAL A 115 8.21 20.15 -23.82
N GLN A 116 6.96 19.87 -23.47
CA GLN A 116 6.17 20.56 -22.44
C GLN A 116 5.44 19.56 -21.56
N LEU A 117 4.99 19.99 -20.39
CA LEU A 117 4.16 19.14 -19.51
C LEU A 117 2.87 18.69 -20.22
N VAL A 118 2.21 19.63 -20.92
CA VAL A 118 1.09 19.35 -21.84
C VAL A 118 1.56 19.66 -23.25
N PRO A 119 1.50 18.69 -24.20
CA PRO A 119 0.86 17.39 -24.12
C PRO A 119 1.80 16.20 -23.79
N HIS A 120 3.11 16.42 -23.58
CA HIS A 120 4.08 15.32 -23.59
C HIS A 120 4.04 14.51 -22.28
N LEU A 121 4.15 15.14 -21.09
CA LEU A 121 4.04 14.42 -19.81
C LEU A 121 2.61 13.88 -19.60
N THR A 122 1.60 14.69 -19.88
CA THR A 122 0.20 14.22 -19.78
C THR A 122 -0.09 13.09 -20.77
N GLY A 123 0.56 13.10 -21.93
CA GLY A 123 0.51 11.99 -22.90
C GLY A 123 1.11 10.71 -22.33
N ALA A 124 2.31 10.79 -21.74
CA ALA A 124 2.98 9.66 -21.11
C ALA A 124 2.16 9.08 -19.94
N ILE A 125 1.54 9.94 -19.13
CA ILE A 125 0.62 9.50 -18.05
C ILE A 125 -0.58 8.73 -18.63
N LYS A 126 -1.22 9.27 -19.66
CA LYS A 126 -2.36 8.60 -20.32
C LYS A 126 -1.98 7.24 -20.93
N ASP A 127 -0.79 7.15 -21.51
CA ASP A 127 -0.29 5.89 -22.08
C ASP A 127 0.00 4.86 -20.98
N ALA A 128 0.59 5.29 -19.86
CA ALA A 128 0.80 4.43 -18.68
C ALA A 128 -0.52 3.90 -18.10
N ILE A 129 -1.55 4.76 -17.99
CA ILE A 129 -2.89 4.37 -17.53
C ILE A 129 -3.51 3.33 -18.48
N ALA A 130 -3.45 3.57 -19.78
CA ALA A 130 -4.00 2.65 -20.76
C ALA A 130 -3.30 1.29 -20.74
N ALA A 131 -1.96 1.29 -20.63
CA ALA A 131 -1.14 0.06 -20.59
C ALA A 131 -1.36 -0.76 -19.32
N ALA A 132 -1.55 -0.11 -18.15
CA ALA A 132 -1.82 -0.80 -16.90
C ALA A 132 -3.23 -1.42 -16.85
N GLY A 133 -4.17 -0.81 -17.56
CA GLY A 133 -5.56 -1.30 -17.66
C GLY A 133 -5.77 -2.42 -18.65
N GLU A 134 -4.81 -2.72 -19.52
CA GLU A 134 -4.99 -3.65 -20.63
C GLU A 134 -5.49 -5.03 -20.18
N GLY A 135 -6.55 -5.50 -20.82
CA GLY A 135 -7.13 -6.81 -20.56
C GLY A 135 -8.05 -6.90 -19.34
N SER A 136 -8.37 -5.79 -18.67
CA SER A 136 -9.40 -5.72 -17.63
C SER A 136 -10.72 -5.16 -18.16
N ASP A 137 -11.82 -5.49 -17.47
CA ASP A 137 -13.14 -4.88 -17.75
C ASP A 137 -13.21 -3.48 -17.16
N VAL A 138 -12.65 -3.33 -15.95
CA VAL A 138 -12.58 -2.06 -15.21
C VAL A 138 -11.16 -1.85 -14.71
N HIS A 139 -10.58 -0.68 -15.04
CA HIS A 139 -9.30 -0.23 -14.52
C HIS A 139 -9.50 0.91 -13.53
N ILE A 140 -9.00 0.75 -12.32
CA ILE A 140 -9.08 1.75 -11.25
C ILE A 140 -7.74 2.47 -11.15
N VAL A 141 -7.77 3.79 -11.17
CA VAL A 141 -6.58 4.64 -11.09
C VAL A 141 -6.72 5.56 -9.88
N GLU A 142 -5.88 5.38 -8.90
CA GLU A 142 -5.78 6.29 -7.77
C GLU A 142 -4.74 7.37 -8.06
N ILE A 143 -5.11 8.63 -7.87
CA ILE A 143 -4.19 9.76 -7.95
C ILE A 143 -3.73 10.13 -6.54
N GLY A 144 -2.41 10.01 -6.31
CA GLY A 144 -1.75 10.40 -5.07
C GLY A 144 -1.82 11.91 -4.81
N GLY A 145 -1.51 12.30 -3.58
CA GLY A 145 -1.58 13.70 -3.16
C GLY A 145 -3.01 14.25 -3.04
N THR A 146 -3.10 15.57 -2.98
CA THR A 146 -4.36 16.32 -2.87
C THR A 146 -4.59 17.09 -4.18
N VAL A 147 -5.81 17.10 -4.67
CA VAL A 147 -6.15 17.95 -5.83
C VAL A 147 -5.90 19.41 -5.46
N GLY A 148 -5.13 20.10 -6.31
CA GLY A 148 -4.67 21.47 -6.08
C GLY A 148 -3.19 21.59 -5.73
N ASP A 149 -2.57 20.50 -5.28
CA ASP A 149 -1.11 20.48 -5.10
C ASP A 149 -0.40 20.60 -6.45
N TYR A 150 0.65 21.39 -6.51
CA TYR A 150 1.38 21.71 -7.76
C TYR A 150 1.89 20.45 -8.48
N GLU A 151 2.38 19.49 -7.72
CA GLU A 151 2.92 18.24 -8.22
C GLU A 151 1.87 17.39 -8.94
N GLY A 152 0.62 17.44 -8.45
CA GLY A 152 -0.51 16.66 -8.96
C GLY A 152 -1.12 17.18 -10.26
N LEU A 153 -0.85 18.41 -10.66
CA LEU A 153 -1.56 19.09 -11.76
C LEU A 153 -1.48 18.32 -13.08
N SER A 154 -0.33 17.75 -13.41
CA SER A 154 -0.14 16.98 -14.65
C SER A 154 -0.99 15.72 -14.69
N PHE A 155 -1.19 15.06 -13.53
CA PHE A 155 -2.06 13.88 -13.42
C PHE A 155 -3.53 14.27 -13.51
N VAL A 156 -3.95 15.32 -12.82
CA VAL A 156 -5.33 15.83 -12.89
C VAL A 156 -5.67 16.23 -14.33
N GLU A 157 -4.78 16.94 -15.02
CA GLU A 157 -4.95 17.29 -16.43
C GLU A 157 -4.99 16.04 -17.32
N ALA A 158 -4.12 15.07 -17.07
CA ALA A 158 -4.10 13.83 -17.85
C ALA A 158 -5.40 13.03 -17.72
N ILE A 159 -5.94 12.84 -16.51
CA ILE A 159 -7.18 12.10 -16.33
C ILE A 159 -8.39 12.85 -16.88
N ARG A 160 -8.40 14.19 -16.80
CA ARG A 160 -9.43 15.01 -17.44
C ARG A 160 -9.45 14.79 -18.96
N ASP A 161 -8.28 14.87 -19.60
CA ASP A 161 -8.14 14.71 -21.04
C ASP A 161 -8.26 13.24 -21.49
N PHE A 162 -8.03 12.26 -20.60
CA PHE A 162 -8.18 10.85 -20.90
C PHE A 162 -9.60 10.49 -21.36
N ALA A 163 -10.61 11.18 -20.82
CA ALA A 163 -11.99 11.04 -21.25
C ALA A 163 -12.19 11.39 -22.74
N THR A 164 -11.39 12.28 -23.30
CA THR A 164 -11.43 12.59 -24.74
C THR A 164 -10.90 11.42 -25.59
N ARG A 165 -9.91 10.68 -25.05
CA ARG A 165 -9.32 9.50 -25.70
C ARG A 165 -10.24 8.28 -25.76
N VAL A 166 -10.93 7.99 -24.64
CA VAL A 166 -11.70 6.74 -24.49
C VAL A 166 -13.22 6.93 -24.55
N GLY A 167 -13.70 8.16 -24.46
CA GLY A 167 -15.10 8.55 -24.32
C GLY A 167 -15.47 8.80 -22.85
N ARG A 168 -16.18 9.91 -22.57
CA ARG A 168 -16.56 10.29 -21.19
C ARG A 168 -17.43 9.23 -20.52
N GLU A 169 -18.24 8.52 -21.27
CA GLU A 169 -19.09 7.42 -20.83
C GLU A 169 -18.31 6.20 -20.32
N ASN A 170 -17.00 6.14 -20.59
CA ASN A 170 -16.10 5.08 -20.12
C ASN A 170 -15.23 5.53 -18.94
N CYS A 171 -15.41 6.76 -18.46
CA CYS A 171 -14.70 7.31 -17.32
C CYS A 171 -15.66 7.62 -16.17
N PHE A 172 -15.28 7.24 -14.95
CA PHE A 172 -16.03 7.50 -13.72
C PHE A 172 -15.09 8.14 -12.69
N TYR A 173 -15.45 9.33 -12.22
CA TYR A 173 -14.62 10.10 -11.30
C TYR A 173 -15.19 10.02 -9.89
N ILE A 174 -14.38 9.50 -8.96
CA ILE A 174 -14.67 9.47 -7.54
C ILE A 174 -13.78 10.50 -6.85
N HIS A 175 -14.39 11.37 -6.07
CA HIS A 175 -13.64 12.32 -5.25
C HIS A 175 -13.83 12.02 -3.78
N VAL A 176 -12.73 11.72 -3.08
CA VAL A 176 -12.73 11.44 -1.64
C VAL A 176 -12.46 12.75 -0.91
N VAL A 177 -13.37 13.13 -0.05
CA VAL A 177 -13.30 14.36 0.76
C VAL A 177 -13.44 14.05 2.24
N TYR A 178 -13.01 14.97 3.07
CA TYR A 178 -13.13 14.85 4.53
C TYR A 178 -14.07 15.92 5.10
N VAL A 179 -14.95 15.47 5.98
CA VAL A 179 -15.87 16.33 6.73
C VAL A 179 -15.61 16.13 8.22
N PRO A 180 -14.80 17.00 8.85
CA PRO A 180 -14.45 16.87 10.26
C PRO A 180 -15.68 17.04 11.18
N PHE A 181 -15.69 16.27 12.26
CA PHE A 181 -16.58 16.48 13.39
C PHE A 181 -15.89 17.36 14.43
N ILE A 182 -16.47 18.54 14.70
CA ILE A 182 -15.91 19.46 15.69
C ILE A 182 -16.50 19.16 17.06
N GLN A 183 -15.69 18.57 17.93
CA GLN A 183 -16.12 18.12 19.26
C GLN A 183 -16.71 19.26 20.15
N THR A 184 -16.18 20.47 20.04
CA THR A 184 -16.64 21.63 20.84
C THR A 184 -18.04 22.12 20.44
N SER A 185 -18.35 22.12 19.15
CA SER A 185 -19.67 22.54 18.63
C SER A 185 -20.60 21.36 18.34
N LYS A 186 -20.11 20.13 18.46
CA LYS A 186 -20.81 18.87 18.15
C LYS A 186 -21.49 18.89 16.79
N GLU A 187 -20.76 19.33 15.77
CA GLU A 187 -21.28 19.43 14.42
C GLU A 187 -20.25 19.04 13.34
N PHE A 188 -20.75 18.54 12.22
CA PHE A 188 -19.96 18.25 11.04
C PHE A 188 -19.75 19.51 10.19
N LYS A 189 -18.52 19.82 9.84
CA LYS A 189 -18.15 21.00 9.04
C LYS A 189 -17.87 20.62 7.58
N SER A 190 -18.85 20.82 6.72
CA SER A 190 -18.75 20.48 5.30
C SER A 190 -17.95 21.47 4.44
N LYS A 191 -17.52 22.62 4.99
CA LYS A 191 -16.83 23.66 4.21
C LYS A 191 -15.51 23.19 3.59
N PRO A 192 -14.64 22.42 4.27
CA PRO A 192 -13.42 21.87 3.64
C PRO A 192 -13.74 20.99 2.42
N ALA A 193 -14.70 20.09 2.53
CA ALA A 193 -15.16 19.25 1.43
C ALA A 193 -15.72 20.05 0.25
N GLN A 194 -16.50 21.12 0.54
CA GLN A 194 -17.00 22.02 -0.51
C GLN A 194 -15.87 22.73 -1.26
N ASN A 195 -14.82 23.15 -0.55
CA ASN A 195 -13.66 23.80 -1.17
C ASN A 195 -12.92 22.81 -2.10
N ALA A 196 -12.65 21.59 -1.63
CA ALA A 196 -12.03 20.54 -2.43
C ALA A 196 -12.82 20.20 -3.72
N LEU A 197 -14.14 20.11 -3.60
CA LEU A 197 -15.04 19.91 -4.75
C LEU A 197 -15.03 21.09 -5.73
N ASN A 198 -14.92 22.33 -5.25
CA ASN A 198 -14.77 23.50 -6.11
C ASN A 198 -13.44 23.49 -6.84
N GLU A 199 -12.38 23.10 -6.17
CA GLU A 199 -11.04 23.01 -6.74
C GLU A 199 -11.00 21.98 -7.87
N LEU A 200 -11.51 20.77 -7.65
CA LEU A 200 -11.63 19.74 -8.68
C LEU A 200 -12.39 20.24 -9.92
N ARG A 201 -13.51 20.96 -9.68
CA ARG A 201 -14.27 21.58 -10.77
C ARG A 201 -13.48 22.67 -11.51
N GLY A 202 -12.63 23.41 -10.79
CA GLY A 202 -11.73 24.40 -11.38
C GLY A 202 -10.80 23.78 -12.45
N PHE A 203 -10.45 22.51 -12.29
CA PHE A 203 -9.72 21.72 -13.29
C PHE A 203 -10.60 21.09 -14.37
N GLY A 204 -11.91 21.35 -14.37
CA GLY A 204 -12.84 20.84 -15.38
C GLY A 204 -13.32 19.41 -15.13
N ILE A 205 -13.13 18.87 -13.94
CA ILE A 205 -13.63 17.54 -13.54
C ILE A 205 -14.85 17.70 -12.62
N VAL A 206 -15.97 17.15 -13.06
CA VAL A 206 -17.16 16.98 -12.22
C VAL A 206 -17.19 15.53 -11.77
N PRO A 207 -17.15 15.24 -10.46
CA PRO A 207 -17.17 13.86 -9.98
C PRO A 207 -18.51 13.20 -10.26
N ASP A 208 -18.49 11.89 -10.55
CA ASP A 208 -19.67 11.05 -10.68
C ASP A 208 -20.12 10.51 -9.31
N CYS A 209 -19.18 10.45 -8.35
CA CYS A 209 -19.40 9.99 -6.99
C CYS A 209 -18.50 10.77 -6.02
N VAL A 210 -19.04 11.07 -4.84
CA VAL A 210 -18.28 11.68 -3.74
C VAL A 210 -18.28 10.74 -2.54
N VAL A 211 -17.09 10.37 -2.07
CA VAL A 211 -16.91 9.63 -0.82
C VAL A 211 -16.56 10.62 0.29
N VAL A 212 -17.41 10.71 1.27
CA VAL A 212 -17.28 11.65 2.40
C VAL A 212 -16.76 10.89 3.61
N ARG A 213 -15.48 11.05 3.89
CA ARG A 213 -14.84 10.52 5.09
C ARG A 213 -15.21 11.35 6.29
N THR A 214 -15.54 10.69 7.40
CA THR A 214 -15.88 11.32 8.68
C THR A 214 -15.27 10.56 9.84
N ASP A 215 -15.01 11.22 10.96
CA ASP A 215 -14.48 10.56 12.17
C ASP A 215 -15.50 9.62 12.80
N GLU A 216 -16.77 10.05 12.77
CA GLU A 216 -17.90 9.36 13.38
C GLU A 216 -19.04 9.21 12.35
N PRO A 217 -20.02 8.33 12.59
CA PRO A 217 -21.20 8.22 11.74
C PRO A 217 -21.91 9.58 11.57
N ALA A 218 -21.94 10.08 10.35
CA ALA A 218 -22.55 11.38 10.04
C ALA A 218 -24.04 11.21 9.71
N PRO A 219 -24.89 12.20 10.09
CA PRO A 219 -26.30 12.17 9.72
C PRO A 219 -26.47 12.38 8.22
N HIS A 220 -27.57 11.84 7.65
CA HIS A 220 -27.90 11.91 6.23
C HIS A 220 -27.87 13.33 5.64
N GLY A 221 -28.25 14.34 6.41
CA GLY A 221 -28.19 15.75 6.01
C GLY A 221 -26.79 16.25 5.59
N VAL A 222 -25.71 15.53 5.97
CA VAL A 222 -24.36 15.83 5.46
C VAL A 222 -24.27 15.41 3.99
N ALA A 223 -24.78 14.23 3.63
CA ALA A 223 -24.82 13.77 2.24
C ALA A 223 -25.68 14.69 1.36
N GLU A 224 -26.90 15.03 1.79
CA GLU A 224 -27.77 15.99 1.09
C GLU A 224 -27.07 17.34 0.81
N LYS A 225 -26.36 17.85 1.82
CA LYS A 225 -25.63 19.12 1.69
C LYS A 225 -24.48 19.01 0.68
N ILE A 226 -23.71 17.92 0.71
CA ILE A 226 -22.64 17.68 -0.25
C ILE A 226 -23.21 17.46 -1.65
N ALA A 227 -24.26 16.66 -1.83
CA ALA A 227 -24.95 16.43 -3.10
C ALA A 227 -25.39 17.75 -3.74
N ARG A 228 -26.11 18.59 -2.97
CA ARG A 228 -26.58 19.89 -3.44
C ARG A 228 -25.44 20.80 -3.87
N PHE A 229 -24.31 20.77 -3.15
CA PHE A 229 -23.17 21.62 -3.46
C PHE A 229 -22.33 21.08 -4.63
N SER A 230 -22.13 19.77 -4.69
CA SER A 230 -21.34 19.12 -5.74
C SER A 230 -22.07 18.99 -7.06
N GLY A 231 -23.40 18.99 -7.05
CA GLY A 231 -24.24 18.65 -8.22
C GLY A 231 -24.25 17.17 -8.53
N VAL A 232 -23.68 16.33 -7.64
CA VAL A 232 -23.72 14.87 -7.73
C VAL A 232 -25.07 14.40 -7.16
N PRO A 233 -25.72 13.40 -7.77
CA PRO A 233 -26.92 12.78 -7.20
C PRO A 233 -26.69 12.28 -5.79
N GLU A 234 -27.70 12.35 -4.93
CA GLU A 234 -27.57 12.00 -3.51
C GLU A 234 -27.20 10.50 -3.32
N ASP A 235 -27.71 9.62 -4.17
CA ASP A 235 -27.36 8.19 -4.21
C ASP A 235 -25.90 7.93 -4.61
N ALA A 236 -25.18 8.93 -5.10
CA ALA A 236 -23.77 8.89 -5.42
C ALA A 236 -22.90 9.66 -4.40
N VAL A 237 -23.45 10.04 -3.25
CA VAL A 237 -22.71 10.59 -2.10
C VAL A 237 -22.66 9.55 -0.99
N ILE A 238 -21.47 9.01 -0.74
CA ILE A 238 -21.22 7.93 0.20
C ILE A 238 -20.67 8.51 1.51
N LEU A 239 -21.36 8.32 2.62
CA LEU A 239 -20.84 8.61 3.95
C LEU A 239 -19.99 7.42 4.40
N LEU A 240 -18.71 7.65 4.67
CA LEU A 240 -17.75 6.62 5.05
C LEU A 240 -17.07 7.02 6.37
N PRO A 241 -17.63 6.66 7.53
CA PRO A 241 -17.00 6.90 8.82
C PRO A 241 -15.75 6.06 9.00
N ASN A 242 -14.94 6.39 10.02
CA ASN A 242 -13.83 5.55 10.41
C ASN A 242 -14.33 4.15 10.75
N ALA A 243 -13.71 3.14 10.15
CA ALA A 243 -14.00 1.73 10.39
C ALA A 243 -13.10 1.18 11.50
N LYS A 244 -13.53 0.14 12.21
CA LYS A 244 -12.69 -0.56 13.19
C LYS A 244 -11.55 -1.33 12.50
N THR A 245 -11.80 -1.79 11.29
CA THR A 245 -10.82 -2.44 10.43
C THR A 245 -11.04 -2.03 8.98
N VAL A 246 -9.96 -1.97 8.19
CA VAL A 246 -10.05 -1.69 6.75
C VAL A 246 -10.90 -2.72 6.00
N TYR A 247 -11.04 -3.92 6.54
CA TYR A 247 -11.83 -5.01 5.95
C TYR A 247 -13.36 -4.81 6.05
N GLU A 248 -13.83 -3.86 6.87
CA GLU A 248 -15.25 -3.44 6.88
C GLU A 248 -15.59 -2.47 5.75
N VAL A 249 -14.59 -1.77 5.19
CA VAL A 249 -14.81 -0.68 4.24
C VAL A 249 -15.57 -1.13 2.99
N PRO A 250 -15.27 -2.29 2.35
CA PRO A 250 -16.08 -2.78 1.22
C PRO A 250 -17.56 -3.00 1.59
N LEU A 251 -17.83 -3.47 2.82
CA LEU A 251 -19.19 -3.70 3.31
C LEU A 251 -19.93 -2.38 3.53
N THR A 252 -19.27 -1.40 4.13
CA THR A 252 -19.81 -0.06 4.39
C THR A 252 -20.12 0.66 3.08
N ILE A 253 -19.20 0.62 2.11
CA ILE A 253 -19.40 1.19 0.78
C ILE A 253 -20.56 0.51 0.06
N GLN A 254 -20.65 -0.81 0.10
CA GLN A 254 -21.76 -1.55 -0.51
C GLN A 254 -23.10 -1.20 0.17
N ALA A 255 -23.13 -1.09 1.50
CA ALA A 255 -24.32 -0.74 2.28
C ALA A 255 -24.78 0.71 2.06
N SER A 256 -23.88 1.61 1.66
CA SER A 256 -24.21 3.03 1.37
C SER A 256 -25.07 3.21 0.11
N GLY A 257 -25.29 2.16 -0.68
CA GLY A 257 -26.12 2.20 -1.88
C GLY A 257 -25.36 2.52 -3.17
N ILE A 258 -24.04 2.38 -3.21
CA ILE A 258 -23.25 2.59 -4.45
C ILE A 258 -23.57 1.58 -5.56
N GLY A 259 -24.14 0.44 -5.22
CA GLY A 259 -24.43 -0.63 -6.18
C GLY A 259 -25.11 -0.14 -7.47
N PRO A 260 -26.28 0.51 -7.42
CA PRO A 260 -26.94 1.07 -8.59
C PRO A 260 -26.11 2.10 -9.37
N VAL A 261 -25.24 2.87 -8.69
CA VAL A 261 -24.37 3.85 -9.36
C VAL A 261 -23.31 3.12 -10.20
N LEU A 262 -22.66 2.10 -9.64
CA LEU A 262 -21.70 1.28 -10.35
C LEU A 262 -22.38 0.46 -11.49
N GLU A 263 -23.61 0.00 -11.29
CA GLU A 263 -24.39 -0.70 -12.31
C GLU A 263 -24.69 0.18 -13.52
N ARG A 264 -25.11 1.42 -13.29
CA ARG A 264 -25.33 2.41 -14.38
C ARG A 264 -24.06 2.67 -15.17
N PHE A 265 -22.90 2.66 -14.52
CA PHE A 265 -21.62 2.91 -15.16
C PHE A 265 -21.07 1.69 -15.89
N THR A 266 -21.05 0.53 -15.25
CA THR A 266 -20.42 -0.69 -15.79
C THR A 266 -21.37 -1.51 -16.67
N GLY A 267 -22.66 -1.35 -16.49
CA GLY A 267 -23.69 -2.24 -17.08
C GLY A 267 -23.78 -3.60 -16.39
N ASN A 268 -23.02 -3.85 -15.32
CA ASN A 268 -23.01 -5.12 -14.59
C ASN A 268 -24.03 -5.10 -13.45
N THR A 269 -25.14 -5.83 -13.61
CA THR A 269 -26.23 -5.93 -12.63
C THR A 269 -26.08 -7.10 -11.64
N SER A 270 -24.99 -7.85 -11.69
CA SER A 270 -24.73 -8.97 -10.76
C SER A 270 -24.69 -8.48 -9.31
N VAL A 271 -25.12 -9.32 -8.39
CA VAL A 271 -25.05 -9.01 -6.94
C VAL A 271 -23.65 -9.31 -6.44
N ALA A 272 -23.06 -8.33 -5.73
CA ALA A 272 -21.74 -8.51 -5.12
C ALA A 272 -21.80 -9.55 -3.99
N GLN A 273 -20.99 -10.61 -4.09
CA GLN A 273 -20.83 -11.63 -3.05
C GLN A 273 -19.68 -11.23 -2.13
N LEU A 274 -20.01 -10.66 -0.96
CA LEU A 274 -19.03 -10.09 -0.02
C LEU A 274 -18.82 -10.96 1.23
N ASP A 275 -19.03 -12.28 1.16
CA ASP A 275 -18.92 -13.17 2.32
C ASP A 275 -17.48 -13.27 2.85
N LYS A 276 -16.47 -13.23 1.96
CA LYS A 276 -15.05 -13.11 2.35
C LYS A 276 -14.85 -11.90 3.29
N TRP A 277 -15.38 -10.76 2.91
CA TRP A 277 -15.24 -9.51 3.68
C TRP A 277 -15.96 -9.54 5.02
N ARG A 278 -17.17 -10.16 5.06
CA ARG A 278 -17.88 -10.38 6.32
C ARG A 278 -17.09 -11.28 7.26
N SER A 279 -16.49 -12.33 6.71
CA SER A 279 -15.66 -13.26 7.51
C SER A 279 -14.41 -12.58 8.08
N LEU A 280 -13.73 -11.73 7.28
CA LEU A 280 -12.55 -10.99 7.73
C LEU A 280 -12.91 -9.94 8.79
N ALA A 281 -13.99 -9.19 8.60
CA ALA A 281 -14.46 -8.22 9.58
C ALA A 281 -14.84 -8.92 10.89
N LEU A 282 -15.53 -10.08 10.82
CA LEU A 282 -15.88 -10.88 11.99
C LEU A 282 -14.65 -11.44 12.70
N ALA A 283 -13.64 -11.91 11.96
CA ALA A 283 -12.39 -12.42 12.55
C ALA A 283 -11.69 -11.37 13.42
N GLN A 284 -11.69 -10.11 12.98
CA GLN A 284 -11.14 -8.99 13.75
C GLN A 284 -11.92 -8.69 15.02
N GLU A 285 -13.23 -8.91 15.04
CA GLU A 285 -14.09 -8.66 16.20
C GLU A 285 -14.20 -9.87 17.15
N THR A 286 -13.77 -11.05 16.71
CA THR A 286 -13.88 -12.29 17.48
C THR A 286 -12.90 -12.28 18.65
N SER A 287 -13.43 -12.56 19.84
CA SER A 287 -12.60 -12.84 21.02
C SER A 287 -12.11 -14.28 21.00
N TYR A 288 -10.82 -14.48 21.09
CA TYR A 288 -10.18 -15.79 21.13
C TYR A 288 -9.76 -16.13 22.56
N GLU A 289 -9.86 -17.41 22.94
CA GLU A 289 -9.49 -17.86 24.28
C GLU A 289 -8.00 -17.79 24.57
N LYS A 290 -7.18 -18.03 23.55
CA LYS A 290 -5.71 -18.00 23.64
C LYS A 290 -5.17 -16.71 23.04
N THR A 291 -4.26 -16.07 23.75
CA THR A 291 -3.49 -14.93 23.26
C THR A 291 -2.05 -15.36 22.96
N VAL A 292 -1.50 -14.89 21.86
CA VAL A 292 -0.08 -15.03 21.49
C VAL A 292 0.53 -13.64 21.44
N ARG A 293 1.58 -13.43 22.24
CA ARG A 293 2.33 -12.18 22.33
C ARG A 293 3.55 -12.26 21.42
N VAL A 294 3.59 -11.45 20.38
CA VAL A 294 4.72 -11.39 19.44
C VAL A 294 5.49 -10.08 19.66
N GLY A 295 6.75 -10.19 20.07
CA GLY A 295 7.67 -9.06 20.21
C GLY A 295 8.27 -8.68 18.85
N MET A 296 7.92 -7.51 18.33
CA MET A 296 8.53 -6.95 17.11
C MET A 296 9.71 -6.06 17.50
N VAL A 297 10.93 -6.55 17.26
CA VAL A 297 12.17 -5.83 17.59
C VAL A 297 12.54 -4.92 16.43
N ALA A 298 12.10 -3.68 16.51
CA ALA A 298 12.11 -2.72 15.40
C ALA A 298 12.72 -1.38 15.80
N LYS A 299 12.98 -0.51 14.81
CA LYS A 299 13.55 0.83 15.03
C LYS A 299 12.67 2.00 14.59
N TYR A 300 11.59 1.74 13.86
CA TYR A 300 10.63 2.75 13.45
C TYR A 300 9.32 2.51 14.19
N LEU A 301 9.22 3.04 15.41
CA LEU A 301 8.09 2.80 16.31
C LEU A 301 7.01 3.89 16.23
N ASP A 302 7.34 5.02 15.60
CA ASP A 302 6.46 6.20 15.53
C ASP A 302 5.37 6.06 14.47
N ASN A 303 5.52 5.11 13.52
CA ASN A 303 4.58 4.89 12.42
C ASN A 303 4.45 3.38 12.14
N GLU A 304 3.31 2.81 12.51
CA GLU A 304 3.00 1.39 12.30
C GLU A 304 2.94 1.01 10.82
N ASP A 305 2.59 1.96 9.94
CA ASP A 305 2.53 1.74 8.49
C ASP A 305 3.90 1.35 7.89
N THR A 306 5.01 1.60 8.62
CA THR A 306 6.35 1.13 8.23
C THR A 306 6.44 -0.39 8.11
N TYR A 307 5.61 -1.12 8.85
CA TYR A 307 5.61 -2.58 8.92
C TYR A 307 4.24 -3.18 8.59
N ILE A 308 3.39 -2.46 7.87
CA ILE A 308 1.99 -2.83 7.67
C ILE A 308 1.82 -4.22 7.06
N SER A 309 2.65 -4.63 6.09
CA SER A 309 2.57 -5.97 5.51
C SER A 309 2.92 -7.08 6.51
N VAL A 310 3.89 -6.84 7.38
CA VAL A 310 4.25 -7.78 8.46
C VAL A 310 3.11 -7.90 9.47
N ILE A 311 2.52 -6.76 9.86
CA ILE A 311 1.39 -6.72 10.80
C ILE A 311 0.18 -7.46 10.22
N GLU A 312 -0.15 -7.21 8.96
CA GLU A 312 -1.29 -7.86 8.30
C GLU A 312 -1.07 -9.37 8.11
N ALA A 313 0.17 -9.80 7.83
CA ALA A 313 0.51 -11.22 7.79
C ALA A 313 0.36 -11.90 9.17
N LEU A 314 0.82 -11.25 10.24
CA LEU A 314 0.64 -11.75 11.61
C LEU A 314 -0.85 -11.84 11.99
N LYS A 315 -1.66 -10.83 11.63
CA LYS A 315 -3.11 -10.86 11.87
C LYS A 315 -3.78 -12.01 11.11
N ALA A 316 -3.44 -12.21 9.84
CA ALA A 316 -3.99 -13.29 9.02
C ALA A 316 -3.65 -14.66 9.62
N ALA A 317 -2.39 -14.86 10.05
CA ALA A 317 -1.96 -16.08 10.73
C ALA A 317 -2.71 -16.30 12.05
N ALA A 318 -2.86 -15.26 12.87
CA ALA A 318 -3.57 -15.35 14.15
C ALA A 318 -5.04 -15.73 13.96
N TRP A 319 -5.71 -15.17 12.95
CA TRP A 319 -7.10 -15.54 12.64
C TRP A 319 -7.23 -17.00 12.17
N GLN A 320 -6.28 -17.46 11.35
CA GLN A 320 -6.27 -18.86 10.90
C GLN A 320 -6.05 -19.81 12.06
N GLU A 321 -5.14 -19.50 12.98
CA GLU A 321 -4.84 -20.29 14.17
C GLU A 321 -5.85 -20.08 15.32
N ARG A 322 -6.84 -19.19 15.15
CA ARG A 322 -7.86 -18.85 16.13
C ARG A 322 -7.29 -18.40 17.47
N VAL A 323 -6.31 -17.50 17.41
CA VAL A 323 -5.67 -16.88 18.58
C VAL A 323 -5.79 -15.37 18.51
N ALA A 324 -5.84 -14.72 19.67
CA ALA A 324 -5.68 -13.27 19.75
C ALA A 324 -4.21 -12.92 19.58
N LEU A 325 -3.91 -11.98 18.70
CA LEU A 325 -2.56 -11.43 18.53
C LEU A 325 -2.39 -10.21 19.44
N GLU A 326 -1.40 -10.25 20.31
CA GLU A 326 -0.88 -9.08 21.02
C GLU A 326 0.49 -8.75 20.46
N LEU A 327 0.57 -7.66 19.68
CA LEU A 327 1.83 -7.16 19.12
C LEU A 327 2.51 -6.26 20.14
N VAL A 328 3.70 -6.68 20.62
CA VAL A 328 4.52 -5.92 21.56
C VAL A 328 5.67 -5.27 20.82
N TRP A 329 5.67 -3.96 20.77
CA TRP A 329 6.75 -3.19 20.15
C TRP A 329 7.96 -3.12 21.06
N ILE A 330 9.12 -3.57 20.58
CA ILE A 330 10.38 -3.56 21.30
C ILE A 330 11.36 -2.65 20.55
N ASN A 331 11.81 -1.57 21.22
CA ASN A 331 12.79 -0.66 20.63
C ASN A 331 14.15 -1.34 20.54
N ALA A 332 14.64 -1.61 19.33
CA ALA A 332 15.91 -2.29 19.09
C ALA A 332 17.14 -1.55 19.63
N GLU A 333 17.04 -0.25 19.95
CA GLU A 333 18.14 0.54 20.51
C GLU A 333 18.23 0.44 22.04
N GLU A 334 17.16 0.03 22.71
CA GLU A 334 17.03 0.02 24.17
C GLU A 334 16.65 -1.35 24.74
N ALA A 335 16.39 -2.32 23.84
CA ALA A 335 15.87 -3.65 24.17
C ALA A 335 16.78 -4.43 25.11
N ASP A 336 16.19 -5.07 26.10
CA ASP A 336 16.88 -5.93 27.06
C ASP A 336 16.22 -7.32 27.20
N GLU A 337 16.82 -8.20 27.99
CA GLU A 337 16.32 -9.55 28.23
C GLU A 337 14.91 -9.59 28.85
N THR A 338 14.51 -8.56 29.59
CA THR A 338 13.18 -8.47 30.22
C THR A 338 12.12 -8.31 29.14
N ASP A 339 12.40 -7.50 28.13
CA ASP A 339 11.52 -7.33 26.98
C ASP A 339 11.34 -8.66 26.24
N PHE A 340 12.46 -9.33 25.96
CA PHE A 340 12.43 -10.60 25.23
C PHE A 340 11.74 -11.72 26.01
N ALA A 341 11.89 -11.72 27.34
CA ALA A 341 11.22 -12.70 28.22
C ALA A 341 9.70 -12.52 28.22
N SER A 342 9.22 -11.29 28.08
CA SER A 342 7.80 -10.92 28.24
C SER A 342 6.88 -11.40 27.14
N VAL A 343 7.40 -11.91 26.02
CA VAL A 343 6.65 -12.30 24.80
C VAL A 343 6.78 -13.80 24.52
N ASP A 344 5.88 -14.35 23.71
CA ASP A 344 5.89 -15.78 23.33
C ASP A 344 6.82 -16.06 22.14
N ALA A 345 6.97 -15.09 21.24
CA ALA A 345 7.82 -15.18 20.05
C ALA A 345 8.48 -13.84 19.76
N LEU A 346 9.61 -13.86 19.05
CA LEU A 346 10.34 -12.67 18.61
C LEU A 346 10.35 -12.59 17.07
N LEU A 347 10.04 -11.41 16.55
CA LEU A 347 10.12 -11.10 15.13
C LEU A 347 11.08 -9.91 14.93
N VAL A 348 12.06 -10.10 14.04
CA VAL A 348 12.97 -9.02 13.63
C VAL A 348 12.70 -8.70 12.15
N PRO A 349 12.13 -7.53 11.85
CA PRO A 349 11.81 -7.14 10.49
C PRO A 349 13.04 -6.70 9.70
N GLY A 350 12.84 -6.43 8.41
CA GLY A 350 13.82 -5.82 7.52
C GLY A 350 14.27 -4.42 7.97
N GLY A 351 15.30 -3.91 7.32
CA GLY A 351 15.85 -2.57 7.58
C GLY A 351 17.28 -2.43 7.10
N PHE A 352 17.81 -1.22 7.18
CA PHE A 352 19.15 -0.83 6.75
C PHE A 352 19.89 -0.02 7.81
N GLY A 353 21.23 0.00 7.72
CA GLY A 353 22.11 0.82 8.57
C GLY A 353 22.28 0.27 9.99
N VAL A 354 23.25 0.84 10.69
CA VAL A 354 23.79 0.32 11.96
C VAL A 354 22.91 0.50 13.19
N ARG A 355 21.90 1.38 13.13
CA ARG A 355 21.05 1.72 14.27
C ARG A 355 20.23 0.52 14.74
N GLY A 356 20.31 0.17 16.02
CA GLY A 356 19.55 -0.91 16.66
C GLY A 356 20.03 -2.33 16.33
N ILE A 357 21.19 -2.49 15.66
CA ILE A 357 21.73 -3.82 15.28
C ILE A 357 22.06 -4.65 16.52
N ASP A 358 22.69 -4.06 17.54
CA ASP A 358 23.09 -4.80 18.74
C ASP A 358 21.89 -5.38 19.49
N GLY A 359 20.82 -4.60 19.67
CA GLY A 359 19.58 -5.09 20.29
C GLY A 359 18.88 -6.18 19.47
N LYS A 360 18.94 -6.09 18.14
CA LYS A 360 18.41 -7.16 17.26
C LYS A 360 19.23 -8.44 17.39
N ILE A 361 20.58 -8.34 17.48
CA ILE A 361 21.46 -9.49 17.71
C ILE A 361 21.19 -10.07 19.11
N ALA A 362 21.01 -9.23 20.13
CA ALA A 362 20.65 -9.67 21.47
C ALA A 362 19.31 -10.45 21.46
N ALA A 363 18.30 -9.96 20.77
CA ALA A 363 17.01 -10.63 20.64
C ALA A 363 17.13 -12.02 19.96
N ALA A 364 17.89 -12.11 18.87
CA ALA A 364 18.14 -13.38 18.17
C ALA A 364 18.95 -14.35 19.07
N THR A 365 19.95 -13.85 19.78
CA THR A 365 20.76 -14.65 20.71
C THR A 365 19.88 -15.19 21.85
N TYR A 366 19.06 -14.32 22.46
CA TYR A 366 18.10 -14.71 23.50
C TYR A 366 17.16 -15.81 23.01
N ALA A 367 16.61 -15.66 21.79
CA ALA A 367 15.72 -16.64 21.20
C ALA A 367 16.39 -18.01 21.04
N LEU A 368 17.65 -18.05 20.58
CA LEU A 368 18.45 -19.27 20.42
C LEU A 368 18.75 -19.94 21.78
N GLU A 369 19.09 -19.16 22.80
CA GLU A 369 19.43 -19.66 24.13
C GLU A 369 18.21 -20.23 24.89
N HIS A 370 17.07 -19.55 24.78
CA HIS A 370 15.85 -19.89 25.49
C HIS A 370 14.88 -20.74 24.65
N LYS A 371 15.29 -21.14 23.42
CA LYS A 371 14.46 -21.90 22.47
C LYS A 371 13.12 -21.22 22.20
N LYS A 372 13.11 -19.90 22.14
CA LYS A 372 11.94 -19.09 21.82
C LYS A 372 11.76 -19.02 20.30
N PRO A 373 10.54 -19.14 19.77
CA PRO A 373 10.28 -18.94 18.35
C PRO A 373 10.84 -17.60 17.87
N TYR A 374 11.57 -17.63 16.76
CA TYR A 374 12.20 -16.45 16.15
C TYR A 374 11.90 -16.44 14.65
N LEU A 375 11.41 -15.31 14.15
CA LEU A 375 11.25 -15.05 12.72
C LEU A 375 12.08 -13.83 12.33
N GLY A 376 13.08 -14.03 11.47
CA GLY A 376 13.90 -12.97 10.92
C GLY A 376 13.54 -12.74 9.45
N LEU A 377 13.13 -11.51 9.11
CA LEU A 377 12.78 -11.10 7.75
C LEU A 377 13.90 -10.21 7.18
N CYS A 378 14.42 -10.52 5.99
CA CYS A 378 15.48 -9.76 5.33
C CYS A 378 16.68 -9.54 6.28
N LEU A 379 16.89 -8.32 6.81
CA LEU A 379 17.90 -8.04 7.83
C LEU A 379 17.76 -8.96 9.05
N GLY A 380 16.53 -9.26 9.47
CA GLY A 380 16.29 -10.16 10.60
C GLY A 380 16.85 -11.57 10.39
N LEU A 381 16.80 -12.10 9.17
CA LEU A 381 17.47 -13.36 8.83
C LEU A 381 18.99 -13.25 8.98
N GLN A 382 19.59 -12.16 8.45
CA GLN A 382 21.03 -11.90 8.57
C GLN A 382 21.48 -11.80 10.05
N ILE A 383 20.67 -11.12 10.88
CA ILE A 383 20.87 -11.04 12.34
C ILE A 383 20.82 -12.42 12.99
N GLY A 384 19.89 -13.27 12.59
CA GLY A 384 19.80 -14.66 13.05
C GLY A 384 21.06 -15.47 12.70
N VAL A 385 21.61 -15.30 11.51
CA VAL A 385 22.87 -15.92 11.08
C VAL A 385 24.05 -15.46 11.95
N ILE A 386 24.16 -14.15 12.19
CA ILE A 386 25.20 -13.58 13.06
C ILE A 386 25.11 -14.17 14.50
N ALA A 387 23.91 -14.18 15.08
CA ALA A 387 23.68 -14.73 16.42
C ALA A 387 24.04 -16.23 16.50
N ALA A 388 23.66 -17.02 15.48
CA ALA A 388 23.99 -18.44 15.40
C ALA A 388 25.51 -18.68 15.27
N ALA A 389 26.20 -17.89 14.46
CA ALA A 389 27.66 -17.97 14.28
C ALA A 389 28.39 -17.62 15.59
N ARG A 390 27.98 -16.56 16.28
CA ARG A 390 28.53 -16.18 17.59
C ARG A 390 28.36 -17.30 18.62
N ARG A 391 27.20 -17.90 18.66
CA ARG A 391 26.92 -19.05 19.54
C ARG A 391 27.77 -20.29 19.18
N ALA A 392 28.11 -20.47 17.90
CA ALA A 392 28.98 -21.54 17.46
C ALA A 392 30.47 -21.30 17.76
N GLY A 393 30.85 -20.17 18.37
CA GLY A 393 32.20 -19.84 18.79
C GLY A 393 32.92 -18.75 17.98
N LEU A 394 32.28 -18.21 16.92
CA LEU A 394 32.79 -17.09 16.15
C LEU A 394 32.35 -15.78 16.80
N THR A 395 32.94 -15.42 17.93
CA THR A 395 32.44 -14.38 18.85
C THR A 395 32.36 -12.99 18.24
N ASP A 396 33.15 -12.70 17.22
CA ASP A 396 33.19 -11.45 16.44
C ASP A 396 32.44 -11.53 15.10
N ALA A 397 31.71 -12.64 14.83
CA ALA A 397 30.94 -12.78 13.62
C ALA A 397 30.01 -11.59 13.39
N HIS A 398 30.04 -11.01 12.20
CA HIS A 398 29.25 -9.83 11.86
C HIS A 398 28.93 -9.76 10.37
N SER A 399 28.22 -8.71 9.97
CA SER A 399 28.05 -8.29 8.58
C SER A 399 29.09 -7.23 8.20
N THR A 400 29.66 -7.34 7.00
CA THR A 400 30.56 -6.31 6.46
C THR A 400 29.88 -4.94 6.28
N GLU A 401 28.55 -4.88 6.23
CA GLU A 401 27.80 -3.63 6.21
C GLU A 401 27.95 -2.87 7.55
N PHE A 402 27.96 -3.58 8.67
CA PHE A 402 27.94 -2.97 10.01
C PHE A 402 29.32 -2.91 10.64
N ASP A 403 30.16 -3.93 10.40
CA ASP A 403 31.55 -3.97 10.80
C ASP A 403 32.44 -4.46 9.63
N PRO A 404 32.95 -3.51 8.81
CA PRO A 404 33.82 -3.85 7.69
C PRO A 404 35.17 -4.47 8.08
N LYS A 405 35.48 -4.53 9.39
CA LYS A 405 36.76 -5.05 9.93
C LYS A 405 36.61 -6.37 10.66
N THR A 406 35.42 -6.96 10.68
CA THR A 406 35.22 -8.26 11.34
C THR A 406 36.13 -9.32 10.69
N ASP A 407 36.71 -10.17 11.53
CA ASP A 407 37.52 -11.31 11.06
C ASP A 407 36.63 -12.48 10.59
N HIS A 408 35.32 -12.45 10.95
CA HIS A 408 34.33 -13.45 10.59
C HIS A 408 33.10 -12.81 9.94
N ASP A 409 33.22 -12.49 8.66
CA ASP A 409 32.14 -11.91 7.84
C ASP A 409 31.15 -13.00 7.38
N VAL A 410 30.21 -13.36 8.26
CA VAL A 410 29.16 -14.35 7.97
C VAL A 410 28.02 -13.80 7.11
N VAL A 411 27.96 -12.49 6.96
CA VAL A 411 27.10 -11.75 6.02
C VAL A 411 27.95 -10.69 5.33
N TYR A 412 27.97 -10.69 4.02
CA TYR A 412 28.82 -9.78 3.24
C TYR A 412 28.11 -9.22 2.01
N ILE A 413 28.62 -8.11 1.49
CA ILE A 413 28.09 -7.44 0.31
C ILE A 413 28.36 -8.34 -0.92
N MET A 414 27.30 -8.65 -1.65
CA MET A 414 27.36 -9.51 -2.84
C MET A 414 28.26 -8.87 -3.90
N GLU A 415 28.97 -9.72 -4.64
CA GLU A 415 29.80 -9.30 -5.78
C GLU A 415 29.00 -8.44 -6.76
N GLY A 416 29.55 -7.30 -7.16
CA GLY A 416 28.90 -6.32 -8.03
C GLY A 416 27.94 -5.35 -7.34
N GLN A 417 27.73 -5.44 -6.01
CA GLN A 417 26.92 -4.52 -5.24
C GLN A 417 27.72 -3.49 -4.43
N ALA A 418 29.03 -3.71 -4.24
CA ALA A 418 29.88 -2.76 -3.53
C ALA A 418 29.89 -1.37 -4.21
N GLY A 419 29.77 -0.32 -3.42
CA GLY A 419 29.71 1.09 -3.87
C GLY A 419 28.35 1.55 -4.39
N LYS A 420 27.29 0.77 -4.17
CA LYS A 420 25.92 1.09 -4.58
C LYS A 420 24.98 1.36 -3.39
N GLU A 421 25.51 1.46 -2.19
CA GLU A 421 24.77 1.52 -0.94
C GLU A 421 23.85 2.75 -0.83
N SER A 422 24.15 3.81 -1.60
CA SER A 422 23.36 5.04 -1.65
C SER A 422 22.55 5.23 -2.94
N THR A 423 22.52 4.21 -3.80
CA THR A 423 21.77 4.25 -5.07
C THR A 423 20.49 3.42 -4.97
N GLY A 424 19.33 4.03 -5.26
CA GLY A 424 18.06 3.30 -5.36
C GLY A 424 18.04 2.28 -6.50
N GLY A 425 17.15 1.29 -6.43
CA GLY A 425 16.94 0.30 -7.48
C GLY A 425 18.07 -0.70 -7.68
N THR A 426 18.96 -0.89 -6.70
CA THR A 426 20.12 -1.79 -6.81
C THR A 426 19.98 -3.12 -6.05
N LEU A 427 18.96 -3.25 -5.23
CA LEU A 427 18.67 -4.45 -4.46
C LEU A 427 18.10 -5.56 -5.33
N ARG A 428 18.30 -6.82 -4.89
CA ARG A 428 17.63 -7.97 -5.48
C ARG A 428 16.23 -8.08 -4.89
N LEU A 429 15.26 -7.55 -5.61
CA LEU A 429 13.87 -7.46 -5.19
C LEU A 429 12.96 -8.20 -6.18
N GLY A 430 11.77 -8.55 -5.74
CA GLY A 430 10.77 -9.28 -6.50
C GLY A 430 10.78 -10.78 -6.22
N ASP A 431 10.10 -11.54 -7.05
CA ASP A 431 9.92 -12.97 -6.88
C ASP A 431 11.22 -13.75 -7.15
N TYR A 432 11.65 -14.52 -6.16
CA TYR A 432 12.78 -15.44 -6.28
C TYR A 432 12.40 -16.85 -5.87
N PRO A 433 12.76 -17.85 -6.66
CA PRO A 433 12.58 -19.24 -6.26
C PRO A 433 13.55 -19.61 -5.13
N ALA A 434 13.06 -20.31 -4.14
CA ALA A 434 13.84 -20.85 -3.03
C ALA A 434 13.61 -22.36 -2.89
N GLN A 435 14.71 -23.10 -2.73
CA GLN A 435 14.70 -24.52 -2.41
C GLN A 435 14.84 -24.67 -0.90
N LEU A 436 13.81 -25.14 -0.23
CA LEU A 436 13.80 -25.36 1.21
C LEU A 436 14.44 -26.71 1.56
N VAL A 437 15.07 -26.77 2.73
CA VAL A 437 15.62 -28.03 3.25
C VAL A 437 14.45 -28.95 3.61
N ASP A 438 14.49 -30.15 3.12
CA ASP A 438 13.48 -31.17 3.40
C ASP A 438 13.38 -31.46 4.91
N GLU A 439 12.17 -31.77 5.41
CA GLU A 439 11.89 -31.97 6.83
C GLU A 439 12.22 -30.76 7.74
N SER A 440 12.45 -29.57 7.19
CA SER A 440 12.61 -28.34 7.97
C SER A 440 11.24 -27.79 8.38
N VAL A 441 11.21 -27.07 9.52
CA VAL A 441 10.01 -26.37 9.98
C VAL A 441 9.43 -25.45 8.90
N VAL A 442 10.31 -24.81 8.10
CA VAL A 442 9.90 -23.93 7.02
C VAL A 442 9.22 -24.72 5.90
N ALA A 443 9.81 -25.85 5.47
CA ALA A 443 9.21 -26.71 4.45
C ALA A 443 7.87 -27.30 4.91
N GLU A 444 7.78 -27.72 6.17
CA GLU A 444 6.51 -28.19 6.77
C GLU A 444 5.44 -27.09 6.78
N THR A 445 5.82 -25.85 7.12
CA THR A 445 4.91 -24.70 7.15
C THR A 445 4.36 -24.35 5.77
N TYR A 446 5.22 -24.38 4.74
CA TYR A 446 4.80 -24.15 3.35
C TYR A 446 4.10 -25.37 2.72
N GLY A 447 4.31 -26.56 3.26
CA GLY A 447 3.82 -27.82 2.65
C GLY A 447 4.51 -28.13 1.32
N SER A 448 5.68 -27.54 1.05
CA SER A 448 6.49 -27.69 -0.17
C SER A 448 7.94 -27.41 0.13
N THR A 449 8.86 -28.04 -0.64
CA THR A 449 10.28 -27.73 -0.65
C THR A 449 10.68 -26.72 -1.74
N GLU A 450 9.77 -26.37 -2.62
CA GLU A 450 9.97 -25.33 -3.65
C GLU A 450 8.97 -24.22 -3.44
N VAL A 451 9.44 -23.00 -3.21
CA VAL A 451 8.61 -21.82 -2.98
C VAL A 451 9.15 -20.64 -3.79
N VAL A 452 8.28 -19.68 -4.06
CA VAL A 452 8.65 -18.41 -4.66
C VAL A 452 8.27 -17.31 -3.68
N GLU A 453 9.25 -16.49 -3.30
CA GLU A 453 9.05 -15.40 -2.33
C GLU A 453 9.71 -14.10 -2.82
N ARG A 454 9.21 -12.98 -2.30
CA ARG A 454 9.73 -11.63 -2.58
C ARG A 454 10.81 -11.22 -1.61
#